data_024c66cd23cb0f62bad9e3eb9f8842c1
#
_entry.id   024c66cd23cb0f62bad9e3eb9f8842c1
#
_cell.length_a   1.000
_cell.length_b   1.000
_cell.length_c   1.000
_cell.angle_alpha   90.00
_cell.angle_beta   90.00
_cell.angle_gamma   90.00
#
_symmetry.space_group_name_H-M   'P 1'
#
loop_
_entity.id
_entity.type
_entity.pdbx_description
1 polymer ?
#
loop_
_entity_poly.entity_id
_entity_poly.type
_entity_poly.pdbx_seq_one_letter_code
_entity_poly.pdbx_strand_id
1 'polypeptide(L)'
;MPAATETSDASPGGNAGHVAGPATAPAGTLASSLARPIANPHSRTFTVGLTGGIGSGKSTVAREFEARGIHVVDADAIAHRLTAPGGLAIDAIRAAFGPAFIGADGALDRARMRAHVFADPAQRARLEAILHPLIRAETTREADTATSPYRILMIPLLVESRARDPAWRSRFDRILAVDCSEAVQIERVMARSGLAEAAVRSIMATQASRAERLAAADDVIGNDGSLPQMAASIEPLHQRYLALAGALTRPPAAAT
;
A
#
# COMPACT_ATOMS: atom_id res chain seq x y z
N MET A 1 52.34 -4.17 47.32
CA MET A 1 52.71 -3.52 48.56
C MET A 1 53.15 -2.09 48.31
N PRO A 2 52.81 -1.10 49.12
CA PRO A 2 51.59 -0.90 49.95
C PRO A 2 50.88 0.41 49.59
N ALA A 3 49.73 0.56 49.97
CA ALA A 3 48.98 1.04 51.19
C ALA A 3 48.44 2.43 50.92
N ALA A 4 47.17 2.62 51.04
CA ALA A 4 46.32 3.00 52.18
C ALA A 4 46.52 4.47 52.56
N THR A 5 45.56 5.26 52.85
CA THR A 5 44.64 5.39 53.97
C THR A 5 43.75 6.62 53.69
N GLU A 6 42.46 6.55 53.94
CA GLU A 6 41.71 7.07 55.11
C GLU A 6 41.68 8.61 55.19
N THR A 7 40.67 9.33 55.49
CA THR A 7 39.49 9.17 56.37
C THR A 7 38.67 10.46 56.34
N SER A 8 37.38 10.33 56.65
CA SER A 8 36.65 11.12 57.67
C SER A 8 36.16 12.52 57.28
N ASP A 9 35.07 13.00 57.63
CA ASP A 9 33.94 12.74 58.51
C ASP A 9 33.06 14.01 58.55
N ALA A 10 31.85 13.85 58.98
CA ALA A 10 30.98 14.85 59.63
C ALA A 10 29.97 15.65 58.83
N SER A 11 28.73 15.20 58.91
CA SER A 11 27.53 16.04 59.13
C SER A 11 27.62 16.75 60.54
N PRO A 12 26.76 17.69 60.92
CA PRO A 12 25.35 17.86 60.67
C PRO A 12 24.78 19.30 60.69
N GLY A 13 23.49 19.38 60.54
CA GLY A 13 22.62 20.44 61.04
C GLY A 13 22.10 21.42 59.99
N GLY A 14 20.88 21.71 59.81
CA GLY A 14 19.73 21.74 60.67
C GLY A 14 18.82 22.88 60.21
N ASN A 15 17.61 22.51 59.95
CA ASN A 15 16.41 23.26 60.31
C ASN A 15 15.93 24.51 59.49
N ALA A 16 14.67 24.50 59.34
CA ALA A 16 13.66 25.55 59.30
C ALA A 16 12.99 25.88 57.97
N GLY A 17 11.78 25.44 57.95
CA GLY A 17 10.66 25.66 57.11
C GLY A 17 10.37 27.08 56.67
N HIS A 18 9.81 27.15 55.51
CA HIS A 18 8.91 28.27 55.19
C HIS A 18 7.78 27.76 54.31
N VAL A 19 6.56 27.87 54.85
CA VAL A 19 5.30 27.59 54.17
C VAL A 19 4.99 28.83 53.34
N ALA A 20 4.89 28.68 52.03
CA ALA A 20 4.34 29.69 51.17
C ALA A 20 3.20 29.09 50.33
N GLY A 21 2.06 29.73 50.39
CA GLY A 21 0.75 29.34 49.87
C GLY A 21 0.64 29.30 48.35
N PRO A 22 -0.52 28.90 47.82
CA PRO A 22 -0.71 28.55 46.42
C PRO A 22 -0.78 29.81 45.56
N ALA A 23 0.14 29.90 44.59
CA ALA A 23 0.08 30.90 43.52
C ALA A 23 -0.98 30.48 42.48
N THR A 24 -1.98 31.29 42.37
CA THR A 24 -3.04 31.25 41.34
C THR A 24 -2.41 31.41 39.98
N ALA A 25 -2.47 30.38 39.11
CA ALA A 25 -2.13 30.49 37.72
C ALA A 25 -3.27 31.15 36.91
N PRO A 26 -2.98 32.02 35.94
CA PRO A 26 -4.02 32.65 35.13
C PRO A 26 -4.63 31.64 34.17
N ALA A 27 -5.94 31.72 34.03
CA ALA A 27 -6.73 30.99 33.05
C ALA A 27 -6.27 31.36 31.62
N GLY A 28 -5.41 30.53 31.03
CA GLY A 28 -5.07 30.58 29.62
C GLY A 28 -6.22 29.97 28.83
N THR A 29 -6.81 30.81 28.01
CA THR A 29 -7.81 30.51 26.99
C THR A 29 -7.33 29.32 26.14
N LEU A 30 -7.92 28.13 26.33
CA LEU A 30 -7.76 27.01 25.42
C LEU A 30 -8.43 27.35 24.10
N ALA A 31 -7.59 27.77 23.15
CA ALA A 31 -7.96 27.94 21.77
C ALA A 31 -8.66 26.67 21.26
N SER A 32 -9.83 26.88 20.72
CA SER A 32 -10.65 25.98 19.94
C SER A 32 -9.80 24.98 19.13
N SER A 33 -9.61 23.79 19.65
CA SER A 33 -9.21 22.62 18.88
C SER A 33 -10.35 22.37 17.89
N LEU A 34 -10.09 22.67 16.61
CA LEU A 34 -10.93 22.29 15.49
C LEU A 34 -11.25 20.80 15.61
N ALA A 35 -12.44 20.49 16.12
CA ALA A 35 -12.96 19.14 16.15
C ALA A 35 -12.97 18.63 14.70
N ARG A 36 -12.05 17.73 14.36
CA ARG A 36 -12.18 16.92 13.16
C ARG A 36 -13.54 16.26 13.22
N PRO A 37 -14.36 16.33 12.14
CA PRO A 37 -15.62 15.60 12.15
C PRO A 37 -15.30 14.15 12.48
N ILE A 38 -15.94 13.60 13.49
CA ILE A 38 -15.87 12.19 13.84
C ILE A 38 -16.38 11.47 12.61
N ALA A 39 -15.49 10.80 11.88
CA ALA A 39 -15.87 9.99 10.73
C ALA A 39 -16.94 9.01 11.21
N ASN A 40 -18.07 9.02 10.53
CA ASN A 40 -19.19 8.12 10.82
C ASN A 40 -18.65 6.68 10.72
N PRO A 41 -18.68 5.84 11.77
CA PRO A 41 -18.09 4.51 11.75
C PRO A 41 -18.76 3.56 10.73
N HIS A 42 -19.80 4.01 10.04
CA HIS A 42 -20.54 3.27 9.02
C HIS A 42 -20.29 3.74 7.58
N SER A 43 -19.48 4.76 7.33
CA SER A 43 -19.19 5.19 5.97
C SER A 43 -17.96 4.48 5.42
N ARG A 44 -18.16 3.33 4.80
CA ARG A 44 -17.13 2.66 4.00
C ARG A 44 -16.79 3.54 2.79
N THR A 45 -15.51 3.89 2.62
CA THR A 45 -15.05 4.62 1.43
C THR A 45 -15.19 3.73 0.19
N PHE A 46 -15.83 4.25 -0.86
CA PHE A 46 -15.94 3.57 -2.15
C PHE A 46 -14.54 3.21 -2.67
N THR A 47 -14.33 1.93 -2.96
CA THR A 47 -13.01 1.39 -3.26
C THR A 47 -12.98 0.73 -4.63
N VAL A 48 -12.09 1.19 -5.50
CA VAL A 48 -11.84 0.63 -6.84
C VAL A 48 -10.55 -0.17 -6.82
N GLY A 49 -10.60 -1.44 -7.21
CA GLY A 49 -9.41 -2.25 -7.46
C GLY A 49 -8.87 -2.00 -8.87
N LEU A 50 -7.64 -1.51 -9.00
CA LEU A 50 -6.99 -1.27 -10.30
C LEU A 50 -6.04 -2.42 -10.62
N THR A 51 -6.29 -3.09 -11.73
CA THR A 51 -5.47 -4.23 -12.20
C THR A 51 -5.13 -4.15 -13.69
N GLY A 52 -4.33 -5.08 -14.17
CA GLY A 52 -3.94 -5.18 -15.59
C GLY A 52 -2.63 -5.96 -15.74
N GLY A 53 -2.35 -6.48 -16.93
CA GLY A 53 -1.15 -7.24 -17.23
C GLY A 53 0.14 -6.42 -17.10
N ILE A 54 1.28 -7.11 -17.13
CA ILE A 54 2.58 -6.44 -17.24
C ILE A 54 2.59 -5.56 -18.50
N GLY A 55 3.12 -4.35 -18.42
CA GLY A 55 3.18 -3.43 -19.58
C GLY A 55 1.85 -2.80 -19.99
N SER A 56 0.72 -3.09 -19.31
CA SER A 56 -0.60 -2.53 -19.69
C SER A 56 -0.74 -1.03 -19.44
N GLY A 57 0.09 -0.42 -18.58
CA GLY A 57 0.03 1.01 -18.28
C GLY A 57 -0.75 1.36 -17.00
N LYS A 58 -0.95 0.43 -16.08
CA LYS A 58 -1.60 0.67 -14.77
C LYS A 58 -1.10 1.92 -14.05
N SER A 59 0.21 2.08 -13.93
CA SER A 59 0.82 3.23 -13.24
C SER A 59 0.54 4.57 -13.93
N THR A 60 0.31 4.56 -15.23
CA THR A 60 -0.10 5.77 -15.97
C THR A 60 -1.55 6.11 -15.67
N VAL A 61 -2.44 5.11 -15.68
CA VAL A 61 -3.84 5.28 -15.29
C VAL A 61 -3.96 5.74 -13.83
N ALA A 62 -3.17 5.14 -12.93
CA ALA A 62 -3.13 5.53 -11.53
C ALA A 62 -2.78 7.03 -11.36
N ARG A 63 -1.72 7.50 -12.02
CA ARG A 63 -1.31 8.93 -12.00
C ARG A 63 -2.37 9.87 -12.53
N GLU A 64 -3.13 9.46 -13.52
CA GLU A 64 -4.24 10.26 -14.04
C GLU A 64 -5.38 10.43 -13.02
N PHE A 65 -5.65 9.41 -12.21
CA PHE A 65 -6.59 9.52 -11.11
C PHE A 65 -6.02 10.37 -9.95
N GLU A 66 -4.72 10.22 -9.64
CA GLU A 66 -4.03 11.06 -8.65
C GLU A 66 -4.07 12.54 -9.04
N ALA A 67 -3.86 12.86 -10.32
CA ALA A 67 -3.97 14.22 -10.85
C ALA A 67 -5.38 14.84 -10.70
N ARG A 68 -6.40 13.98 -10.53
CA ARG A 68 -7.79 14.38 -10.23
C ARG A 68 -8.09 14.39 -8.72
N GLY A 69 -7.07 14.29 -7.88
CA GLY A 69 -7.20 14.33 -6.42
C GLY A 69 -7.68 13.02 -5.79
N ILE A 70 -7.61 11.90 -6.51
CA ILE A 70 -8.01 10.59 -5.97
C ILE A 70 -6.82 9.91 -5.28
N HIS A 71 -7.05 9.43 -4.08
CA HIS A 71 -6.04 8.68 -3.33
C HIS A 71 -5.82 7.31 -3.96
N VAL A 72 -4.59 7.06 -4.37
CA VAL A 72 -4.17 5.77 -4.94
C VAL A 72 -3.18 5.10 -4.00
N VAL A 73 -3.47 3.85 -3.63
CA VAL A 73 -2.58 3.01 -2.84
C VAL A 73 -1.96 1.96 -3.75
N ASP A 74 -0.64 1.97 -3.85
CA ASP A 74 0.13 1.04 -4.67
C ASP A 74 0.68 -0.11 -3.82
N ALA A 75 0.13 -1.31 -4.00
CA ALA A 75 0.56 -2.50 -3.27
C ALA A 75 2.02 -2.91 -3.59
N ASP A 76 2.52 -2.66 -4.80
CA ASP A 76 3.93 -2.92 -5.16
C ASP A 76 4.86 -1.92 -4.46
N ALA A 77 4.49 -0.64 -4.40
CA ALA A 77 5.24 0.37 -3.66
C ALA A 77 5.28 0.03 -2.16
N ILE A 78 4.18 -0.46 -1.60
CA ILE A 78 4.13 -0.94 -0.21
C ILE A 78 5.07 -2.14 -0.02
N ALA A 79 5.00 -3.16 -0.88
CA ALA A 79 5.91 -4.31 -0.82
C ALA A 79 7.38 -3.87 -0.90
N HIS A 80 7.67 -2.83 -1.67
CA HIS A 80 9.00 -2.24 -1.78
C HIS A 80 9.45 -1.60 -0.47
N ARG A 81 8.60 -0.80 0.17
CA ARG A 81 8.90 -0.17 1.48
C ARG A 81 9.08 -1.21 2.58
N LEU A 82 8.24 -2.24 2.63
CA LEU A 82 8.35 -3.31 3.62
C LEU A 82 9.66 -4.09 3.57
N THR A 83 10.30 -4.13 2.41
CA THR A 83 11.56 -4.85 2.17
C THR A 83 12.76 -3.93 1.93
N ALA A 84 12.60 -2.62 2.13
CA ALA A 84 13.68 -1.62 2.14
C ALA A 84 14.49 -1.69 3.46
N PRO A 85 15.62 -0.98 3.58
CA PRO A 85 16.36 -0.90 4.83
C PRO A 85 15.45 -0.49 6.01
N GLY A 86 15.43 -1.29 7.08
CA GLY A 86 14.55 -1.08 8.23
C GLY A 86 13.06 -1.36 7.98
N GLY A 87 12.69 -1.92 6.83
CA GLY A 87 11.31 -2.28 6.52
C GLY A 87 10.79 -3.41 7.41
N LEU A 88 9.48 -3.39 7.69
CA LEU A 88 8.84 -4.30 8.65
C LEU A 88 8.96 -5.80 8.30
N ALA A 89 9.25 -6.15 7.04
CA ALA A 89 9.43 -7.54 6.64
C ALA A 89 10.87 -8.06 6.83
N ILE A 90 11.85 -7.18 7.05
CA ILE A 90 13.28 -7.55 7.00
C ILE A 90 13.63 -8.59 8.07
N ASP A 91 13.20 -8.41 9.31
CA ASP A 91 13.56 -9.34 10.39
C ASP A 91 12.90 -10.71 10.21
N ALA A 92 11.64 -10.76 9.79
CA ALA A 92 10.95 -12.00 9.48
C ALA A 92 11.59 -12.74 8.28
N ILE A 93 12.02 -12.00 7.25
CA ILE A 93 12.72 -12.58 6.11
C ILE A 93 14.10 -13.10 6.52
N ARG A 94 14.85 -12.35 7.34
CA ARG A 94 16.15 -12.78 7.87
C ARG A 94 16.03 -14.05 8.70
N ALA A 95 15.03 -14.13 9.55
CA ALA A 95 14.77 -15.32 10.37
C ALA A 95 14.35 -16.52 9.52
N ALA A 96 13.58 -16.31 8.46
CA ALA A 96 13.08 -17.39 7.61
C ALA A 96 14.11 -17.89 6.58
N PHE A 97 14.88 -17.00 5.95
CA PHE A 97 15.73 -17.31 4.81
C PHE A 97 17.22 -17.18 5.12
N GLY A 98 17.56 -16.56 6.24
CA GLY A 98 18.93 -16.33 6.66
C GLY A 98 19.48 -14.95 6.24
N PRO A 99 20.61 -14.54 6.85
CA PRO A 99 21.18 -13.20 6.64
C PRO A 99 21.72 -13.00 5.21
N ALA A 100 22.02 -14.07 4.48
CA ALA A 100 22.51 -13.99 3.10
C ALA A 100 21.49 -13.36 2.12
N PHE A 101 20.20 -13.28 2.49
CA PHE A 101 19.17 -12.64 1.68
C PHE A 101 18.96 -11.16 2.02
N ILE A 102 19.75 -10.63 2.94
CA ILE A 102 19.74 -9.20 3.30
C ILE A 102 21.03 -8.58 2.79
N GLY A 103 20.91 -7.52 2.00
CA GLY A 103 22.04 -6.77 1.48
C GLY A 103 22.82 -6.03 2.57
N ALA A 104 23.99 -5.52 2.23
CA ALA A 104 24.82 -4.75 3.16
C ALA A 104 24.16 -3.44 3.61
N ASP A 105 23.22 -2.93 2.83
CA ASP A 105 22.38 -1.77 3.14
C ASP A 105 21.20 -2.09 4.10
N GLY A 106 21.03 -3.36 4.43
CA GLY A 106 19.92 -3.82 5.28
C GLY A 106 18.61 -4.05 4.54
N ALA A 107 18.55 -3.91 3.22
CA ALA A 107 17.39 -4.23 2.39
C ALA A 107 17.36 -5.71 2.00
N LEU A 108 16.20 -6.19 1.54
CA LEU A 108 16.10 -7.49 0.87
C LEU A 108 16.95 -7.52 -0.40
N ASP A 109 17.86 -8.47 -0.53
CA ASP A 109 18.51 -8.80 -1.82
C ASP A 109 17.46 -9.42 -2.76
N ARG A 110 16.82 -8.55 -3.53
CA ARG A 110 15.71 -8.94 -4.43
C ARG A 110 16.17 -9.85 -5.56
N ALA A 111 17.40 -9.71 -6.02
CA ALA A 111 17.92 -10.55 -7.10
C ALA A 111 18.11 -11.98 -6.61
N ARG A 112 18.77 -12.13 -5.47
CA ARG A 112 18.99 -13.43 -4.82
C ARG A 112 17.68 -14.08 -4.41
N MET A 113 16.77 -13.31 -3.78
CA MET A 113 15.47 -13.83 -3.36
C MET A 113 14.64 -14.27 -4.56
N ARG A 114 14.62 -13.51 -5.66
CA ARG A 114 13.92 -13.87 -6.89
C ARG A 114 14.44 -15.20 -7.45
N ALA A 115 15.76 -15.35 -7.56
CA ALA A 115 16.37 -16.60 -8.03
C ALA A 115 15.97 -17.78 -7.13
N HIS A 116 15.98 -17.58 -5.82
CA HIS A 116 15.64 -18.63 -4.85
C HIS A 116 14.18 -19.07 -4.94
N VAL A 117 13.23 -18.15 -4.95
CA VAL A 117 11.80 -18.47 -4.99
C VAL A 117 11.32 -18.90 -6.39
N PHE A 118 12.05 -18.56 -7.43
CA PHE A 118 11.77 -19.04 -8.79
C PHE A 118 12.08 -20.52 -8.94
N ALA A 119 13.13 -20.99 -8.28
CA ALA A 119 13.58 -22.38 -8.34
C ALA A 119 12.73 -23.33 -7.45
N ASP A 120 12.05 -22.79 -6.42
CA ASP A 120 11.33 -23.60 -5.43
C ASP A 120 9.99 -22.96 -5.04
N PRO A 121 8.85 -23.56 -5.47
CA PRO A 121 7.52 -23.08 -5.12
C PRO A 121 7.23 -23.04 -3.61
N ALA A 122 7.87 -23.91 -2.80
CA ALA A 122 7.68 -23.90 -1.36
C ALA A 122 8.34 -22.69 -0.72
N GLN A 123 9.52 -22.28 -1.20
CA GLN A 123 10.18 -21.06 -0.74
C GLN A 123 9.39 -19.81 -1.16
N ARG A 124 8.79 -19.86 -2.35
CA ARG A 124 7.89 -18.79 -2.80
C ARG A 124 6.69 -18.66 -1.85
N ALA A 125 6.02 -19.77 -1.54
CA ALA A 125 4.89 -19.76 -0.60
C ALA A 125 5.29 -19.24 0.79
N ARG A 126 6.49 -19.60 1.26
CA ARG A 126 7.05 -19.12 2.54
C ARG A 126 7.28 -17.61 2.54
N LEU A 127 7.82 -17.05 1.47
CA LEU A 127 8.00 -15.61 1.33
C LEU A 127 6.67 -14.88 1.26
N GLU A 128 5.72 -15.40 0.49
CA GLU A 128 4.37 -14.86 0.37
C GLU A 128 3.63 -14.87 1.71
N ALA A 129 3.81 -15.90 2.54
CA ALA A 129 3.22 -15.98 3.88
C ALA A 129 3.73 -14.88 4.83
N ILE A 130 4.94 -14.39 4.64
CA ILE A 130 5.50 -13.25 5.39
C ILE A 130 4.97 -11.93 4.82
N LEU A 131 5.03 -11.76 3.50
CA LEU A 131 4.77 -10.46 2.87
C LEU A 131 3.28 -10.13 2.78
N HIS A 132 2.42 -11.08 2.44
CA HIS A 132 1.00 -10.80 2.17
C HIS A 132 0.26 -10.19 3.37
N PRO A 133 0.41 -10.68 4.63
CA PRO A 133 -0.23 -10.05 5.78
C PRO A 133 0.22 -8.61 5.99
N LEU A 134 1.53 -8.35 5.84
CA LEU A 134 2.11 -7.03 6.01
C LEU A 134 1.65 -6.06 4.92
N ILE A 135 1.68 -6.51 3.65
CA ILE A 135 1.17 -5.70 2.53
C ILE A 135 -0.30 -5.37 2.74
N ARG A 136 -1.11 -6.35 3.16
CA ARG A 136 -2.54 -6.14 3.41
C ARG A 136 -2.77 -5.12 4.53
N ALA A 137 -2.06 -5.25 5.65
CA ALA A 137 -2.17 -4.33 6.78
C ALA A 137 -1.78 -2.90 6.38
N GLU A 138 -0.64 -2.74 5.69
CA GLU A 138 -0.18 -1.42 5.23
C GLU A 138 -1.08 -0.83 4.14
N THR A 139 -1.59 -1.66 3.22
CA THR A 139 -2.57 -1.22 2.22
C THR A 139 -3.84 -0.69 2.89
N THR A 140 -4.35 -1.40 3.89
CA THR A 140 -5.54 -0.96 4.66
C THR A 140 -5.24 0.33 5.41
N ARG A 141 -4.13 0.39 6.14
CA ARG A 141 -3.71 1.57 6.90
C ARG A 141 -3.58 2.81 6.00
N GLU A 142 -2.92 2.68 4.84
CA GLU A 142 -2.74 3.78 3.89
C GLU A 142 -4.08 4.16 3.25
N ALA A 143 -4.89 3.18 2.88
CA ALA A 143 -6.22 3.40 2.32
C ALA A 143 -7.17 4.13 3.28
N ASP A 144 -7.05 3.89 4.58
CA ASP A 144 -7.89 4.54 5.60
C ASP A 144 -7.50 6.00 5.86
N THR A 145 -6.34 6.45 5.37
CA THR A 145 -5.97 7.87 5.37
C THR A 145 -6.59 8.67 4.21
N ALA A 146 -7.24 7.98 3.25
CA ALA A 146 -7.84 8.64 2.09
C ALA A 146 -8.93 9.64 2.51
N THR A 147 -8.81 10.86 2.03
CA THR A 147 -9.80 11.94 2.18
C THR A 147 -10.56 12.21 0.89
N SER A 148 -10.18 11.55 -0.21
CA SER A 148 -10.86 11.66 -1.50
C SER A 148 -12.22 10.95 -1.47
N PRO A 149 -13.18 11.34 -2.35
CA PRO A 149 -14.53 10.78 -2.39
C PRO A 149 -14.56 9.26 -2.58
N TYR A 150 -13.58 8.73 -3.29
CA TYR A 150 -13.30 7.31 -3.43
C TYR A 150 -11.79 7.07 -3.46
N ARG A 151 -11.37 5.83 -3.34
CA ARG A 151 -9.96 5.43 -3.39
C ARG A 151 -9.71 4.33 -4.40
N ILE A 152 -8.47 4.27 -4.89
CA ILE A 152 -8.02 3.21 -5.80
C ILE A 152 -6.96 2.38 -5.09
N LEU A 153 -7.12 1.05 -5.11
CA LEU A 153 -6.08 0.12 -4.68
C LEU A 153 -5.48 -0.52 -5.94
N MET A 154 -4.27 -0.12 -6.28
CA MET A 154 -3.54 -0.68 -7.42
C MET A 154 -2.84 -1.97 -7.01
N ILE A 155 -3.36 -3.10 -7.49
CA ILE A 155 -2.89 -4.44 -7.17
C ILE A 155 -2.63 -5.20 -8.48
N PRO A 156 -1.36 -5.38 -8.88
CA PRO A 156 -1.02 -5.98 -10.17
C PRO A 156 -1.56 -7.39 -10.38
N LEU A 157 -1.49 -8.23 -9.33
CA LEU A 157 -1.95 -9.62 -9.34
C LEU A 157 -3.30 -9.79 -8.61
N LEU A 158 -4.23 -8.85 -8.85
CA LEU A 158 -5.52 -8.81 -8.19
C LEU A 158 -6.37 -10.05 -8.52
N VAL A 159 -6.46 -10.42 -9.79
CA VAL A 159 -7.27 -11.54 -10.25
C VAL A 159 -6.67 -12.88 -9.83
N GLU A 160 -5.35 -12.98 -9.81
CA GLU A 160 -4.60 -14.14 -9.35
C GLU A 160 -4.81 -14.41 -7.86
N SER A 161 -5.12 -13.37 -7.08
CA SER A 161 -5.39 -13.49 -5.64
C SER A 161 -6.66 -14.30 -5.33
N ARG A 162 -7.57 -14.47 -6.29
CA ARG A 162 -8.82 -15.25 -6.15
C ARG A 162 -8.58 -16.70 -5.69
N ALA A 163 -7.47 -17.28 -6.15
CA ALA A 163 -7.13 -18.66 -5.78
C ALA A 163 -6.75 -18.82 -4.29
N ARG A 164 -6.32 -17.74 -3.65
CA ARG A 164 -5.84 -17.71 -2.26
C ARG A 164 -6.85 -17.11 -1.28
N ASP A 165 -7.74 -16.27 -1.78
CA ASP A 165 -8.72 -15.54 -0.96
C ASP A 165 -10.08 -15.52 -1.68
N PRO A 166 -11.00 -16.42 -1.34
CA PRO A 166 -12.33 -16.44 -1.94
C PRO A 166 -13.12 -15.13 -1.76
N ALA A 167 -12.80 -14.37 -0.71
CA ALA A 167 -13.44 -13.07 -0.44
C ALA A 167 -12.73 -11.88 -1.11
N TRP A 168 -11.75 -12.12 -1.98
CA TRP A 168 -10.96 -11.07 -2.62
C TRP A 168 -11.82 -9.97 -3.26
N ARG A 169 -12.92 -10.37 -3.93
CA ARG A 169 -13.81 -9.48 -4.68
C ARG A 169 -14.61 -8.55 -3.78
N SER A 170 -15.02 -9.01 -2.59
CA SER A 170 -15.85 -8.23 -1.66
C SER A 170 -15.15 -7.01 -1.05
N ARG A 171 -13.86 -6.88 -1.23
CA ARG A 171 -13.07 -5.71 -0.80
C ARG A 171 -13.18 -4.51 -1.73
N PHE A 172 -13.75 -4.71 -2.91
CA PHE A 172 -13.85 -3.68 -3.94
C PHE A 172 -15.31 -3.46 -4.32
N ASP A 173 -15.68 -2.21 -4.48
CA ASP A 173 -16.98 -1.83 -5.05
C ASP A 173 -16.98 -2.01 -6.56
N ARG A 174 -15.83 -1.71 -7.19
CA ARG A 174 -15.59 -1.92 -8.62
C ARG A 174 -14.18 -2.42 -8.86
N ILE A 175 -13.99 -3.13 -9.96
CA ILE A 175 -12.67 -3.51 -10.47
C ILE A 175 -12.49 -2.86 -11.83
N LEU A 176 -11.42 -2.08 -11.95
CA LEU A 176 -10.98 -1.43 -13.18
C LEU A 176 -9.78 -2.20 -13.75
N ALA A 177 -9.92 -2.74 -14.94
CA ALA A 177 -8.83 -3.35 -15.68
C ALA A 177 -8.23 -2.37 -16.70
N VAL A 178 -6.91 -2.25 -16.71
CA VAL A 178 -6.18 -1.61 -17.81
C VAL A 178 -5.80 -2.70 -18.79
N ASP A 179 -6.37 -2.63 -19.98
CA ASP A 179 -6.22 -3.61 -21.05
C ASP A 179 -5.42 -3.06 -22.24
N CYS A 180 -4.58 -3.89 -22.83
CA CYS A 180 -3.98 -3.69 -24.11
C CYS A 180 -3.60 -5.03 -24.74
N SER A 181 -3.31 -5.03 -26.03
CA SER A 181 -2.89 -6.22 -26.77
C SER A 181 -1.56 -6.77 -26.21
N GLU A 182 -1.36 -8.08 -26.35
CA GLU A 182 -0.12 -8.73 -25.92
C GLU A 182 1.11 -8.16 -26.66
N ALA A 183 0.96 -7.82 -27.93
CA ALA A 183 2.02 -7.21 -28.72
C ALA A 183 2.49 -5.88 -28.09
N VAL A 184 1.57 -5.02 -27.71
CA VAL A 184 1.86 -3.73 -27.05
C VAL A 184 2.47 -3.95 -25.66
N GLN A 185 2.00 -4.95 -24.90
CA GLN A 185 2.58 -5.30 -23.61
C GLN A 185 4.06 -5.70 -23.75
N ILE A 186 4.34 -6.59 -24.72
CA ILE A 186 5.70 -7.10 -24.98
C ILE A 186 6.61 -5.95 -25.41
N GLU A 187 6.21 -5.16 -26.39
CA GLU A 187 6.96 -4.01 -26.88
C GLU A 187 7.34 -3.05 -25.74
N ARG A 188 6.35 -2.63 -24.93
CA ARG A 188 6.56 -1.71 -23.80
C ARG A 188 7.49 -2.27 -22.73
N VAL A 189 7.36 -3.57 -22.41
CA VAL A 189 8.22 -4.20 -21.41
C VAL A 189 9.65 -4.35 -21.91
N MET A 190 9.83 -4.77 -23.16
CA MET A 190 11.16 -4.85 -23.80
C MET A 190 11.83 -3.48 -23.82
N ALA A 191 11.13 -2.45 -24.28
CA ALA A 191 11.67 -1.08 -24.35
C ALA A 191 12.06 -0.53 -22.95
N ARG A 192 11.23 -0.81 -21.93
CA ARG A 192 11.48 -0.31 -20.56
C ARG A 192 12.55 -1.05 -19.80
N SER A 193 12.62 -2.37 -19.96
CA SER A 193 13.37 -3.26 -19.06
C SER A 193 14.53 -3.98 -19.75
N GLY A 194 14.68 -3.87 -21.08
CA GLY A 194 15.71 -4.57 -21.85
C GLY A 194 15.56 -6.09 -21.85
N LEU A 195 14.41 -6.62 -21.44
CA LEU A 195 14.17 -8.06 -21.41
C LEU A 195 13.94 -8.59 -22.84
N ALA A 196 14.43 -9.80 -23.12
CA ALA A 196 14.09 -10.51 -24.33
C ALA A 196 12.59 -10.89 -24.34
N GLU A 197 11.99 -10.96 -25.53
CA GLU A 197 10.56 -11.30 -25.71
C GLU A 197 10.18 -12.60 -24.99
N ALA A 198 11.00 -13.64 -25.09
CA ALA A 198 10.74 -14.92 -24.42
C ALA A 198 10.60 -14.77 -22.90
N ALA A 199 11.41 -13.92 -22.26
CA ALA A 199 11.33 -13.64 -20.84
C ALA A 199 10.04 -12.87 -20.50
N VAL A 200 9.63 -11.92 -21.34
CA VAL A 200 8.36 -11.19 -21.16
C VAL A 200 7.17 -12.15 -21.26
N ARG A 201 7.15 -13.02 -22.26
CA ARG A 201 6.10 -14.05 -22.41
C ARG A 201 6.05 -15.01 -21.23
N SER A 202 7.20 -15.41 -20.67
CA SER A 202 7.26 -16.24 -19.47
C SER A 202 6.64 -15.54 -18.27
N ILE A 203 6.86 -14.23 -18.10
CA ILE A 203 6.21 -13.44 -17.04
C ILE A 203 4.70 -13.37 -17.28
N MET A 204 4.26 -13.10 -18.52
CA MET A 204 2.83 -13.04 -18.85
C MET A 204 2.12 -14.36 -18.57
N ALA A 205 2.77 -15.50 -18.85
CA ALA A 205 2.22 -16.83 -18.59
C ALA A 205 2.01 -17.14 -17.10
N THR A 206 2.66 -16.41 -16.18
CA THR A 206 2.43 -16.54 -14.73
C THR A 206 1.28 -15.67 -14.22
N GLN A 207 0.73 -14.79 -15.07
CA GLN A 207 -0.39 -13.92 -14.74
C GLN A 207 -1.71 -14.54 -15.22
N ALA A 208 -2.83 -14.06 -14.68
CA ALA A 208 -4.14 -14.37 -15.23
C ALA A 208 -4.19 -13.99 -16.72
N SER A 209 -4.87 -14.76 -17.52
CA SER A 209 -5.05 -14.45 -18.94
C SER A 209 -5.78 -13.12 -19.14
N ARG A 210 -5.66 -12.51 -20.31
CA ARG A 210 -6.42 -11.31 -20.68
C ARG A 210 -7.93 -11.55 -20.51
N ALA A 211 -8.44 -12.70 -20.95
CA ALA A 211 -9.85 -13.06 -20.82
C ALA A 211 -10.31 -13.12 -19.37
N GLU A 212 -9.52 -13.73 -18.48
CA GLU A 212 -9.84 -13.80 -17.04
C GLU A 212 -9.83 -12.41 -16.38
N ARG A 213 -8.89 -11.54 -16.75
CA ARG A 213 -8.87 -10.16 -16.24
C ARG A 213 -10.08 -9.37 -16.67
N LEU A 214 -10.45 -9.46 -17.96
CA LEU A 214 -11.63 -8.78 -18.49
C LEU A 214 -12.93 -9.32 -17.88
N ALA A 215 -13.04 -10.63 -17.67
CA ALA A 215 -14.21 -11.24 -17.02
C ALA A 215 -14.35 -10.85 -15.53
N ALA A 216 -13.26 -10.53 -14.86
CA ALA A 216 -13.25 -10.09 -13.47
C ALA A 216 -13.52 -8.58 -13.30
N ALA A 217 -13.37 -7.80 -14.37
CA ALA A 217 -13.48 -6.35 -14.35
C ALA A 217 -14.93 -5.89 -14.50
N ASP A 218 -15.28 -4.84 -13.77
CA ASP A 218 -16.53 -4.10 -13.94
C ASP A 218 -16.39 -2.96 -14.97
N ASP A 219 -15.17 -2.43 -15.08
CA ASP A 219 -14.80 -1.35 -16.00
C ASP A 219 -13.47 -1.66 -16.67
N VAL A 220 -13.30 -1.19 -17.90
CA VAL A 220 -12.09 -1.43 -18.69
C VAL A 220 -11.61 -0.13 -19.32
N ILE A 221 -10.32 0.15 -19.21
CA ILE A 221 -9.62 1.19 -19.98
C ILE A 221 -8.75 0.49 -21.02
N GLY A 222 -9.03 0.72 -22.31
CA GLY A 222 -8.15 0.32 -23.41
C GLY A 222 -6.91 1.22 -23.46
N ASN A 223 -5.74 0.64 -23.59
CA ASN A 223 -4.47 1.37 -23.66
C ASN A 223 -3.56 0.87 -24.78
N ASP A 224 -4.15 0.57 -25.96
CA ASP A 224 -3.39 0.29 -27.18
C ASP A 224 -3.01 1.58 -27.94
N GLY A 225 -3.72 2.66 -27.65
CA GLY A 225 -3.59 3.93 -28.33
C GLY A 225 -2.59 4.90 -27.68
N SER A 226 -2.78 6.17 -28.00
CA SER A 226 -1.98 7.26 -27.46
C SER A 226 -2.36 7.63 -26.01
N LEU A 227 -1.44 8.27 -25.28
CA LEU A 227 -1.72 8.78 -23.94
C LEU A 227 -2.95 9.71 -23.86
N PRO A 228 -3.16 10.66 -24.82
CA PRO A 228 -4.37 11.48 -24.83
C PRO A 228 -5.66 10.69 -24.95
N GLN A 229 -5.67 9.63 -25.77
CA GLN A 229 -6.86 8.75 -25.91
C GLN A 229 -7.16 8.00 -24.63
N MET A 230 -6.13 7.48 -23.97
CA MET A 230 -6.29 6.83 -22.67
C MET A 230 -6.80 7.84 -21.61
N ALA A 231 -6.21 9.04 -21.53
CA ALA A 231 -6.62 10.08 -20.60
C ALA A 231 -8.09 10.51 -20.81
N ALA A 232 -8.56 10.57 -22.06
CA ALA A 232 -9.96 10.86 -22.39
C ALA A 232 -10.93 9.77 -21.88
N SER A 233 -10.47 8.52 -21.75
CA SER A 233 -11.28 7.42 -21.23
C SER A 233 -11.43 7.46 -19.69
N ILE A 234 -10.58 8.22 -19.00
CA ILE A 234 -10.57 8.28 -17.52
C ILE A 234 -11.67 9.20 -16.99
N GLU A 235 -11.94 10.32 -17.67
CA GLU A 235 -12.91 11.31 -17.16
C GLU A 235 -14.32 10.72 -16.98
N PRO A 236 -14.90 9.97 -17.94
CA PRO A 236 -16.20 9.35 -17.74
C PRO A 236 -16.22 8.37 -16.55
N LEU A 237 -15.14 7.61 -16.35
CA LEU A 237 -15.02 6.69 -15.23
C LEU A 237 -14.89 7.43 -13.89
N HIS A 238 -14.12 8.49 -13.86
CA HIS A 238 -13.98 9.34 -12.67
C HIS A 238 -15.33 9.90 -12.24
N GLN A 239 -16.11 10.48 -13.15
CA GLN A 239 -17.45 10.97 -12.86
C GLN A 239 -18.40 9.87 -12.39
N ARG A 240 -18.33 8.69 -13.01
CA ARG A 240 -19.09 7.52 -12.58
C ARG A 240 -18.75 7.10 -11.15
N TYR A 241 -17.47 7.06 -10.80
CA TYR A 241 -17.05 6.67 -9.44
C TYR A 241 -17.41 7.72 -8.40
N LEU A 242 -17.37 9.01 -8.73
CA LEU A 242 -17.87 10.07 -7.89
C LEU A 242 -19.37 9.90 -7.59
N ALA A 243 -20.18 9.60 -8.61
CA ALA A 243 -21.63 9.38 -8.45
C ALA A 243 -21.92 8.15 -7.58
N LEU A 244 -21.20 7.04 -7.80
CA LEU A 244 -21.35 5.80 -7.01
C LEU A 244 -20.91 6.00 -5.55
N ALA A 245 -19.83 6.70 -5.30
CA ALA A 245 -19.36 7.03 -3.97
C ALA A 245 -20.36 7.92 -3.22
N GLY A 246 -20.92 8.93 -3.90
CA GLY A 246 -21.97 9.79 -3.35
C GLY A 246 -23.25 9.04 -3.00
N ALA A 247 -23.60 8.01 -3.78
CA ALA A 247 -24.76 7.15 -3.49
C ALA A 247 -24.51 6.25 -2.25
N LEU A 248 -23.27 5.80 -2.04
CA LEU A 248 -22.91 4.96 -0.89
C LEU A 248 -22.97 5.72 0.44
N THR A 249 -22.70 7.02 0.41
CA THR A 249 -22.67 7.88 1.62
C THR A 249 -24.04 8.50 1.95
N ARG A 250 -25.04 8.37 1.06
CA ARG A 250 -26.37 8.93 1.25
C ARG A 250 -27.16 8.05 2.24
N PRO A 251 -27.70 8.60 3.34
CA PRO A 251 -28.60 7.85 4.20
C PRO A 251 -29.81 7.36 3.40
N PRO A 252 -30.36 6.17 3.72
CA PRO A 252 -31.60 5.72 3.08
C PRO A 252 -32.67 6.79 3.26
N ALA A 253 -33.34 7.13 2.16
CA ALA A 253 -34.46 8.06 2.22
C ALA A 253 -35.47 7.53 3.26
N ALA A 254 -35.80 8.36 4.25
CA ALA A 254 -36.82 8.01 5.22
C ALA A 254 -38.08 7.62 4.44
N ALA A 255 -38.54 6.37 4.63
CA ALA A 255 -39.82 5.93 4.09
C ALA A 255 -40.91 6.78 4.72
N THR A 256 -41.52 7.61 3.92
CA THR A 256 -42.69 8.44 4.27
C THR A 256 -43.92 7.57 4.29
#